data_a7be9e55e215eb43801dea973e7289ed
#
_entry.id   a7be9e55e215eb43801dea973e7289ed
#
_cell.length_a   1.000
_cell.length_b   1.000
_cell.length_c   1.000
_cell.angle_alpha   90.00
_cell.angle_beta   90.00
_cell.angle_gamma   90.00
#
_symmetry.space_group_name_H-M   'P 1'
#
loop_
_entity.id
_entity.type
_entity.pdbx_description
1 polymer ?
#
loop_
_entity_poly.entity_id
_entity_poly.type
_entity_poly.pdbx_seq_one_letter_code
_entity_poly.pdbx_strand_id
1 'polypeptide(L)'
;MAEKVLMPKLGLTMTEGTIEEWKKKEGDEVKKGEILFSVATDKLTNDIEAEADGVLLKILVGEGEDAPCKAVIAWIGAPGEVVPGDGETPAVQATPETETFAPEQAAVSVKAEGGFIPAMPYARKLAKEKGIDLGLVPASGARGYVTSKDVLSYVPAAVMKAPANEVKASPLAEKVASDIGIDLASVKGRHCGRVLAEDIYAYLEETREKAEEEVPSNPLEEVKKMSGMRKAIAKNMLASVQTSPTVAFNLAVDMSEMKKYREMLKAKEIKVSYNDLVVKFVAKALTEFPILNASVDGNSIILKHYVNMGVAVAIDDGLLVPNIKDCDKKSLTEIHDEVKTFAEQARSGKLPMEALKGGTFTITNLGMYGIDSFTPIINQPEVAILGLTTMEDKAVVRNGEIVIRPMMTLSLTADHRIIDGATAAEFLQRVKNLLENPALMLA
;
A
#
# COMPACT_ATOMS: atom_id res chain seq x y z
N MET A 1 8.47 33.66 21.22
CA MET A 1 7.32 33.17 20.44
C MET A 1 7.61 31.74 20.02
N ALA A 2 6.69 30.83 20.30
CA ALA A 2 6.88 29.43 19.94
C ALA A 2 6.99 29.26 18.43
N GLU A 3 8.02 28.57 17.96
CA GLU A 3 8.31 28.33 16.56
C GLU A 3 7.77 26.95 16.16
N LYS A 4 7.22 26.88 14.93
CA LYS A 4 6.58 25.66 14.42
C LYS A 4 7.63 24.74 13.79
N VAL A 5 7.69 23.49 14.19
CA VAL A 5 8.42 22.46 13.47
C VAL A 5 7.48 21.86 12.42
N LEU A 6 7.84 22.00 11.16
CA LEU A 6 7.02 21.55 10.02
C LEU A 6 7.57 20.25 9.45
N MET A 7 6.68 19.39 8.93
CA MET A 7 7.08 18.23 8.14
C MET A 7 7.82 18.68 6.88
N PRO A 8 9.12 18.37 6.71
CA PRO A 8 9.86 18.81 5.54
C PRO A 8 9.46 18.06 4.28
N LYS A 9 9.62 18.70 3.13
CA LYS A 9 9.44 18.05 1.84
C LYS A 9 10.77 17.55 1.32
N LEU A 10 11.07 16.27 1.54
CA LEU A 10 12.34 15.63 1.21
C LEU A 10 12.45 15.15 -0.26
N GLY A 11 11.38 15.30 -1.05
CA GLY A 11 11.36 14.95 -2.47
C GLY A 11 10.27 15.67 -3.25
N LEU A 12 10.45 15.80 -4.58
CA LEU A 12 9.51 16.52 -5.46
C LEU A 12 8.10 15.90 -5.45
N THR A 13 8.00 14.60 -5.28
CA THR A 13 6.74 13.82 -5.29
C THR A 13 6.22 13.49 -3.90
N MET A 14 6.89 13.92 -2.82
CA MET A 14 6.49 13.63 -1.45
C MET A 14 5.23 14.43 -1.09
N THR A 15 4.17 13.73 -0.69
CA THR A 15 2.91 14.29 -0.19
C THR A 15 2.78 14.16 1.32
N GLU A 16 3.35 13.11 1.90
CA GLU A 16 3.31 12.78 3.33
C GLU A 16 4.61 12.08 3.74
N GLY A 17 4.94 12.07 5.03
CA GLY A 17 6.07 11.35 5.61
C GLY A 17 5.69 10.73 6.95
N THR A 18 6.28 9.58 7.27
CA THR A 18 6.08 8.88 8.53
C THR A 18 7.19 9.25 9.51
N ILE A 19 6.86 9.63 10.75
CA ILE A 19 7.84 9.84 11.80
C ILE A 19 8.28 8.46 12.31
N GLU A 20 9.55 8.12 12.13
CA GLU A 20 10.08 6.81 12.53
C GLU A 20 10.45 6.78 14.01
N GLU A 21 11.17 7.80 14.47
CA GLU A 21 11.65 7.90 15.87
C GLU A 21 11.89 9.36 16.26
N TRP A 22 11.44 9.75 17.45
CA TRP A 22 11.81 11.01 18.08
C TRP A 22 13.11 10.85 18.88
N LYS A 23 14.13 11.68 18.59
CA LYS A 23 15.40 11.70 19.32
C LYS A 23 15.36 12.58 20.57
N LYS A 24 14.33 13.43 20.69
CA LYS A 24 14.08 14.34 21.80
C LYS A 24 12.66 14.15 22.31
N LYS A 25 12.48 14.37 23.61
CA LYS A 25 11.18 14.29 24.29
C LYS A 25 10.64 15.69 24.62
N GLU A 26 9.35 15.78 24.85
CA GLU A 26 8.75 17.02 25.36
C GLU A 26 9.42 17.46 26.63
N GLY A 27 9.85 18.73 26.69
CA GLY A 27 10.62 19.31 27.80
C GLY A 27 12.13 19.32 27.60
N ASP A 28 12.68 18.66 26.55
CA ASP A 28 14.12 18.66 26.31
C ASP A 28 14.59 19.96 25.67
N GLU A 29 15.78 20.45 26.08
CA GLU A 29 16.46 21.55 25.39
C GLU A 29 16.99 21.11 24.04
N VAL A 30 16.75 21.94 23.04
CA VAL A 30 17.12 21.72 21.64
C VAL A 30 17.92 22.91 21.12
N LYS A 31 19.05 22.65 20.48
CA LYS A 31 19.86 23.67 19.80
C LYS A 31 19.68 23.58 18.30
N LYS A 32 19.77 24.71 17.62
CA LYS A 32 19.74 24.76 16.16
C LYS A 32 20.80 23.86 15.55
N GLY A 33 20.38 22.99 14.63
CA GLY A 33 21.22 21.96 14.00
C GLY A 33 21.28 20.64 14.77
N GLU A 34 20.54 20.48 15.87
CA GLU A 34 20.45 19.22 16.60
C GLU A 34 19.31 18.36 16.05
N ILE A 35 19.54 17.05 15.90
CA ILE A 35 18.54 16.12 15.33
C ILE A 35 17.36 15.99 16.28
N LEU A 36 16.15 16.28 15.78
CA LEU A 36 14.89 16.19 16.52
C LEU A 36 14.23 14.82 16.35
N PHE A 37 14.09 14.39 15.13
CA PHE A 37 13.39 13.14 14.76
C PHE A 37 13.84 12.63 13.39
N SER A 38 13.57 11.36 13.13
CA SER A 38 13.82 10.72 11.85
C SER A 38 12.52 10.57 11.08
N VAL A 39 12.52 10.96 9.80
CA VAL A 39 11.36 10.81 8.88
C VAL A 39 11.65 9.70 7.89
N ALA A 40 10.83 8.68 7.88
CA ALA A 40 10.81 7.67 6.84
C ALA A 40 9.93 8.13 5.67
N THR A 41 10.48 8.07 4.48
CA THR A 41 9.75 8.23 3.23
C THR A 41 9.74 6.89 2.48
N ASP A 42 8.98 6.79 1.41
CA ASP A 42 8.94 5.58 0.56
C ASP A 42 10.32 5.11 0.06
N LYS A 43 11.35 5.96 0.14
CA LYS A 43 12.68 5.68 -0.43
C LYS A 43 13.86 5.88 0.52
N LEU A 44 13.73 6.69 1.56
CA LEU A 44 14.86 7.07 2.43
C LEU A 44 14.34 7.46 3.82
N THR A 45 15.12 7.15 4.85
CA THR A 45 14.99 7.73 6.20
C THR A 45 15.97 8.88 6.31
N ASN A 46 15.50 10.07 6.67
CA ASN A 46 16.31 11.26 6.86
C ASN A 46 16.10 11.81 8.26
N ASP A 47 17.20 12.20 8.90
CA ASP A 47 17.20 12.89 10.17
C ASP A 47 16.90 14.38 9.96
N ILE A 48 15.99 14.93 10.76
CA ILE A 48 15.55 16.30 10.67
C ILE A 48 16.11 17.07 11.86
N GLU A 49 16.80 18.18 11.54
CA GLU A 49 17.46 19.05 12.51
C GLU A 49 16.54 20.20 12.94
N ALA A 50 16.74 20.68 14.16
CA ALA A 50 16.06 21.86 14.66
C ALA A 50 16.46 23.12 13.91
N GLU A 51 15.49 23.95 13.52
CA GLU A 51 15.72 25.23 12.88
C GLU A 51 15.95 26.37 13.88
N ALA A 52 15.57 26.18 15.16
CA ALA A 52 15.68 27.18 16.24
C ALA A 52 16.19 26.58 17.55
N ASP A 53 16.73 27.45 18.41
CA ASP A 53 17.09 27.15 19.80
C ASP A 53 15.87 27.28 20.71
N GLY A 54 15.66 26.30 21.63
CA GLY A 54 14.57 26.39 22.59
C GLY A 54 14.33 25.08 23.32
N VAL A 55 13.14 24.93 23.88
CA VAL A 55 12.67 23.69 24.51
C VAL A 55 11.57 23.10 23.60
N LEU A 56 11.59 21.80 23.40
CA LEU A 56 10.52 21.10 22.69
C LEU A 56 9.26 21.12 23.55
N LEU A 57 8.32 22.01 23.24
CA LEU A 57 7.15 22.28 24.06
C LEU A 57 6.08 21.21 23.96
N LYS A 58 5.80 20.77 22.70
CA LYS A 58 4.76 19.79 22.45
C LYS A 58 5.02 19.04 21.13
N ILE A 59 4.81 17.75 21.14
CA ILE A 59 4.80 16.88 19.96
C ILE A 59 3.33 16.66 19.58
N LEU A 60 2.98 16.95 18.31
CA LEU A 60 1.62 16.81 17.77
C LEU A 60 1.43 15.52 16.99
N VAL A 61 2.53 14.96 16.46
CA VAL A 61 2.52 13.72 15.66
C VAL A 61 3.49 12.75 16.31
N GLY A 62 3.00 11.59 16.70
CA GLY A 62 3.76 10.55 17.39
C GLY A 62 4.63 9.70 16.48
N GLU A 63 5.41 8.80 17.11
CA GLU A 63 6.20 7.79 16.37
C GLU A 63 5.30 6.81 15.64
N GLY A 64 5.61 6.54 14.37
CA GLY A 64 4.83 5.66 13.52
C GLY A 64 3.60 6.31 12.86
N GLU A 65 3.38 7.62 13.06
CA GLU A 65 2.28 8.34 12.45
C GLU A 65 2.70 9.07 11.17
N ASP A 66 1.75 9.15 10.22
CA ASP A 66 1.93 9.84 8.95
C ASP A 66 1.50 11.30 9.06
N ALA A 67 2.34 12.21 8.58
CA ALA A 67 2.00 13.63 8.52
C ALA A 67 2.17 14.18 7.09
N PRO A 68 1.22 14.98 6.60
CA PRO A 68 1.35 15.62 5.28
C PRO A 68 2.48 16.65 5.28
N CYS A 69 3.15 16.82 4.15
CA CYS A 69 4.20 17.82 3.98
C CYS A 69 3.72 19.21 4.38
N LYS A 70 4.54 19.94 5.17
CA LYS A 70 4.26 21.26 5.75
C LYS A 70 3.22 21.26 6.87
N ALA A 71 2.73 20.13 7.36
CA ALA A 71 1.96 20.07 8.59
C ALA A 71 2.85 20.44 9.79
N VAL A 72 2.27 21.03 10.82
CA VAL A 72 2.95 21.31 12.09
C VAL A 72 3.02 20.00 12.88
N ILE A 73 4.22 19.53 13.19
CA ILE A 73 4.47 18.27 13.89
C ILE A 73 4.90 18.46 15.33
N ALA A 74 5.51 19.60 15.64
CA ALA A 74 5.89 19.97 17.01
C ALA A 74 6.07 21.48 17.16
N TRP A 75 6.27 21.94 18.41
CA TRP A 75 6.54 23.32 18.76
C TRP A 75 7.81 23.44 19.60
N ILE A 76 8.66 24.41 19.26
CA ILE A 76 9.86 24.77 20.02
C ILE A 76 9.68 26.20 20.53
N GLY A 77 10.00 26.46 21.81
CA GLY A 77 9.87 27.79 22.36
C GLY A 77 10.57 27.94 23.73
N ALA A 78 10.29 29.03 24.45
CA ALA A 78 10.84 29.26 25.78
C ALA A 78 10.13 28.37 26.85
N PRO A 79 10.82 27.93 27.93
CA PRO A 79 10.20 27.11 28.96
C PRO A 79 8.96 27.80 29.54
N GLY A 80 7.79 27.16 29.48
CA GLY A 80 6.52 27.68 30.01
C GLY A 80 5.75 28.59 29.05
N GLU A 81 6.14 28.72 27.80
CA GLU A 81 5.40 29.45 26.79
C GLU A 81 4.16 28.65 26.31
N VAL A 82 3.00 29.32 26.30
CA VAL A 82 1.74 28.69 25.86
C VAL A 82 1.75 28.53 24.37
N VAL A 83 1.63 27.30 23.91
CA VAL A 83 1.56 26.94 22.48
C VAL A 83 0.21 27.42 21.93
N PRO A 84 0.14 28.24 20.86
CA PRO A 84 -1.08 28.59 20.19
C PRO A 84 -1.58 27.38 19.41
N GLY A 85 -2.73 26.82 19.78
CA GLY A 85 -3.46 25.85 18.97
C GLY A 85 -3.51 24.42 19.51
N ASP A 86 -4.23 24.19 20.60
CA ASP A 86 -5.00 22.98 20.74
C ASP A 86 -6.22 23.09 19.77
N GLY A 87 -6.10 22.50 18.58
CA GLY A 87 -7.22 22.32 17.67
C GLY A 87 -7.27 23.22 16.44
N GLU A 88 -6.49 22.89 15.43
CA GLU A 88 -6.90 23.16 14.02
C GLU A 88 -6.07 22.28 13.08
N THR A 89 -6.68 21.25 12.55
CA THR A 89 -6.25 20.56 11.34
C THR A 89 -6.54 21.47 10.14
N PRO A 90 -5.56 21.85 9.29
CA PRO A 90 -5.87 22.64 8.10
C PRO A 90 -6.53 21.76 7.06
N ALA A 91 -7.81 21.98 6.83
CA ALA A 91 -8.50 21.52 5.64
C ALA A 91 -7.96 22.25 4.41
N VAL A 92 -7.73 21.48 3.37
CA VAL A 92 -7.29 21.87 2.04
C VAL A 92 -8.24 22.95 1.47
N GLN A 93 -7.73 24.15 1.20
CA GLN A 93 -8.42 25.16 0.40
C GLN A 93 -8.26 24.87 -1.09
N ALA A 94 -9.37 24.63 -1.75
CA ALA A 94 -9.52 24.85 -3.18
C ALA A 94 -10.62 25.90 -3.37
N THR A 95 -10.24 27.10 -3.80
CA THR A 95 -11.13 28.10 -4.36
C THR A 95 -11.35 27.84 -5.85
N PRO A 96 -12.53 28.13 -6.42
CA PRO A 96 -12.79 29.49 -6.85
C PRO A 96 -14.22 30.03 -6.61
N GLU A 97 -14.28 31.34 -6.60
CA GLU A 97 -15.38 32.27 -6.47
C GLU A 97 -16.64 31.93 -7.29
N THR A 98 -17.81 32.16 -6.73
CA THR A 98 -18.82 33.07 -7.32
C THR A 98 -19.98 33.33 -6.35
N GLU A 99 -20.13 34.57 -5.99
CA GLU A 99 -21.28 35.42 -5.60
C GLU A 99 -22.57 34.83 -5.03
N THR A 100 -22.82 35.35 -3.81
CA THR A 100 -24.07 35.88 -3.21
C THR A 100 -25.42 35.52 -3.83
N PHE A 101 -26.29 35.00 -2.97
CA PHE A 101 -27.59 35.62 -2.64
C PHE A 101 -28.21 34.86 -1.46
N ALA A 102 -28.36 35.54 -0.32
CA ALA A 102 -29.35 35.17 0.71
C ALA A 102 -30.72 35.57 0.20
N PRO A 103 -31.78 34.85 0.59
CA PRO A 103 -32.62 35.42 1.64
C PRO A 103 -33.11 34.40 2.67
N GLU A 104 -33.15 34.88 3.88
CA GLU A 104 -33.96 34.50 5.02
C GLU A 104 -35.43 34.23 4.67
N GLN A 105 -35.97 33.04 5.07
CA GLN A 105 -37.40 32.91 5.38
C GLN A 105 -37.70 31.65 6.20
N ALA A 106 -38.13 31.93 7.39
CA ALA A 106 -39.12 31.31 8.28
C ALA A 106 -39.59 29.87 8.01
N ALA A 107 -39.35 29.01 9.01
CA ALA A 107 -40.01 27.74 9.18
C ALA A 107 -41.52 27.93 9.42
N VAL A 108 -42.35 27.41 8.51
CA VAL A 108 -43.78 27.22 8.74
C VAL A 108 -44.06 25.73 8.96
N SER A 109 -44.36 25.35 10.19
CA SER A 109 -44.86 24.03 10.51
C SER A 109 -46.35 23.96 10.13
N VAL A 110 -46.68 23.17 9.13
CA VAL A 110 -48.10 22.84 8.83
C VAL A 110 -48.35 21.40 9.30
N LYS A 111 -49.10 21.27 10.40
CA LYS A 111 -49.82 20.04 10.74
C LYS A 111 -50.95 19.89 9.73
N ALA A 112 -50.98 18.82 8.97
CA ALA A 112 -52.14 18.39 8.21
C ALA A 112 -52.53 16.98 8.66
N GLU A 113 -53.73 16.88 9.25
CA GLU A 113 -54.41 15.62 9.48
C GLU A 113 -54.87 15.03 8.12
N GLY A 114 -54.54 13.76 7.85
CA GLY A 114 -55.17 12.93 6.83
C GLY A 114 -55.07 13.43 5.40
N GLY A 115 -53.89 13.47 4.80
CA GLY A 115 -53.75 13.88 3.41
C GLY A 115 -52.43 13.46 2.79
N PHE A 116 -52.44 13.32 1.49
CA PHE A 116 -51.29 13.01 0.64
C PHE A 116 -50.04 13.86 0.98
N ILE A 117 -48.99 13.22 1.49
CA ILE A 117 -47.72 13.89 1.82
C ILE A 117 -46.94 14.13 0.53
N PRO A 118 -46.66 15.38 0.13
CA PRO A 118 -45.88 15.68 -1.07
C PRO A 118 -44.44 15.30 -0.82
N ALA A 119 -43.95 14.22 -1.45
CA ALA A 119 -42.58 13.77 -1.37
C ALA A 119 -42.06 13.40 -2.76
N MET A 120 -40.80 13.65 -3.00
CA MET A 120 -40.14 13.26 -4.26
C MET A 120 -40.14 11.74 -4.45
N PRO A 121 -40.28 11.22 -5.70
CA PRO A 121 -40.39 9.77 -5.94
C PRO A 121 -39.23 8.96 -5.30
N TYR A 122 -38.04 9.49 -5.33
CA TYR A 122 -36.87 8.88 -4.73
C TYR A 122 -36.87 8.93 -3.19
N ALA A 123 -37.38 10.03 -2.59
CA ALA A 123 -37.57 10.14 -1.15
C ALA A 123 -38.57 9.11 -0.63
N ARG A 124 -39.65 8.85 -1.37
CA ARG A 124 -40.67 7.80 -1.02
C ARG A 124 -40.06 6.40 -1.04
N LYS A 125 -39.21 6.09 -2.06
CA LYS A 125 -38.54 4.81 -2.14
C LYS A 125 -37.57 4.61 -0.97
N LEU A 126 -36.79 5.62 -0.65
CA LEU A 126 -35.79 5.59 0.42
C LEU A 126 -36.44 5.48 1.82
N ALA A 127 -37.56 6.19 2.04
CA ALA A 127 -38.34 6.10 3.28
C ALA A 127 -38.92 4.69 3.48
N LYS A 128 -39.41 4.07 2.40
CA LYS A 128 -39.93 2.70 2.41
C LYS A 128 -38.82 1.67 2.69
N GLU A 129 -37.65 1.84 2.09
CA GLU A 129 -36.50 0.97 2.33
C GLU A 129 -35.98 1.07 3.77
N LYS A 130 -36.04 2.26 4.38
CA LYS A 130 -35.58 2.51 5.76
C LYS A 130 -36.67 2.39 6.82
N GLY A 131 -37.92 2.09 6.45
CA GLY A 131 -39.05 1.98 7.39
C GLY A 131 -39.43 3.29 8.08
N ILE A 132 -39.15 4.45 7.44
CA ILE A 132 -39.41 5.79 7.99
C ILE A 132 -40.76 6.29 7.49
N ASP A 133 -41.62 6.74 8.43
CA ASP A 133 -42.89 7.39 8.09
C ASP A 133 -42.64 8.81 7.58
N LEU A 134 -43.01 9.07 6.33
CA LEU A 134 -42.81 10.37 5.68
C LEU A 134 -43.58 11.50 6.37
N GLY A 135 -44.63 11.18 7.14
CA GLY A 135 -45.39 12.16 7.92
C GLY A 135 -44.62 12.77 9.08
N LEU A 136 -43.56 12.11 9.50
CA LEU A 136 -42.70 12.54 10.60
C LEU A 136 -41.46 13.30 10.12
N VAL A 137 -41.18 13.30 8.81
CA VAL A 137 -40.00 13.93 8.23
C VAL A 137 -40.30 15.38 7.85
N PRO A 138 -39.59 16.38 8.41
CA PRO A 138 -39.74 17.78 8.02
C PRO A 138 -39.35 17.99 6.56
N ALA A 139 -40.21 18.63 5.78
CA ALA A 139 -39.97 18.88 4.36
C ALA A 139 -39.13 20.13 4.16
N SER A 140 -37.96 20.02 3.54
CA SER A 140 -37.07 21.14 3.19
C SER A 140 -37.12 21.54 1.71
N GLY A 141 -37.80 20.78 0.88
CA GLY A 141 -37.89 21.01 -0.56
C GLY A 141 -38.82 22.14 -0.95
N ALA A 142 -38.63 22.73 -2.14
CA ALA A 142 -39.45 23.77 -2.70
C ALA A 142 -40.93 23.31 -2.74
N ARG A 143 -41.87 24.19 -2.36
CA ARG A 143 -43.33 23.92 -2.25
C ARG A 143 -43.69 22.84 -1.21
N GLY A 144 -42.89 22.61 -0.17
CA GLY A 144 -43.16 21.66 0.90
C GLY A 144 -43.04 20.19 0.53
N TYR A 145 -42.19 19.86 -0.46
CA TYR A 145 -41.88 18.46 -0.80
C TYR A 145 -40.77 17.90 0.10
N VAL A 146 -40.99 16.67 0.61
CA VAL A 146 -39.94 15.91 1.31
C VAL A 146 -38.88 15.44 0.28
N THR A 147 -37.62 15.78 0.52
CA THR A 147 -36.51 15.40 -0.32
C THR A 147 -35.78 14.16 0.23
N SER A 148 -34.92 13.55 -0.57
CA SER A 148 -34.10 12.42 -0.12
C SER A 148 -33.11 12.80 0.99
N LYS A 149 -32.68 14.07 1.04
CA LYS A 149 -31.84 14.58 2.13
C LYS A 149 -32.59 14.62 3.45
N ASP A 150 -33.87 14.98 3.44
CA ASP A 150 -34.70 15.05 4.63
C ASP A 150 -34.92 13.65 5.24
N VAL A 151 -35.08 12.63 4.40
CA VAL A 151 -35.22 11.25 4.83
C VAL A 151 -33.89 10.69 5.38
N LEU A 152 -32.77 11.11 4.82
CA LEU A 152 -31.44 10.69 5.30
C LEU A 152 -31.04 11.36 6.61
N SER A 153 -31.42 12.61 6.81
CA SER A 153 -31.14 13.37 8.03
C SER A 153 -32.19 13.18 9.15
N TYR A 154 -33.29 12.45 8.88
CA TYR A 154 -34.33 12.19 9.87
C TYR A 154 -33.88 11.16 10.90
N VAL A 155 -33.79 11.58 12.18
CA VAL A 155 -33.57 10.73 13.35
C VAL A 155 -34.90 10.58 14.09
N PRO A 156 -35.47 9.35 14.23
CA PRO A 156 -36.71 9.15 14.94
C PRO A 156 -36.60 9.59 16.40
N ALA A 157 -37.55 10.36 16.87
CA ALA A 157 -37.61 10.89 18.24
C ALA A 157 -37.67 9.82 19.36
N ALA A 158 -37.77 8.54 19.01
CA ALA A 158 -37.78 7.42 19.95
C ALA A 158 -36.41 7.12 20.57
N VAL A 159 -35.29 7.73 20.07
CA VAL A 159 -33.95 7.59 20.62
C VAL A 159 -33.62 8.64 21.71
N MET A 160 -34.52 9.63 21.90
CA MET A 160 -34.35 10.68 22.90
C MET A 160 -35.32 10.54 24.05
N LYS A 161 -35.09 9.56 24.94
CA LYS A 161 -35.63 9.61 26.33
C LYS A 161 -34.91 8.60 27.23
N ALA A 162 -33.78 9.06 27.81
CA ALA A 162 -33.37 8.65 29.16
C ALA A 162 -33.33 9.93 30.02
N PRO A 163 -33.71 9.88 31.32
CA PRO A 163 -33.82 11.09 32.15
C PRO A 163 -32.46 11.72 32.37
N ALA A 164 -32.35 13.01 32.14
CA ALA A 164 -31.20 13.82 32.37
C ALA A 164 -30.87 13.83 33.86
N ASN A 165 -29.86 13.06 34.27
CA ASN A 165 -29.02 13.46 35.39
C ASN A 165 -28.17 14.62 34.85
N GLU A 166 -28.31 15.81 35.44
CA GLU A 166 -27.50 16.97 35.12
C GLU A 166 -26.03 16.65 35.48
N VAL A 167 -25.29 16.13 34.50
CA VAL A 167 -23.87 15.94 34.62
C VAL A 167 -23.24 17.34 34.50
N LYS A 168 -22.56 17.79 35.55
CA LYS A 168 -21.84 19.05 35.49
C LYS A 168 -20.64 18.90 34.56
N ALA A 169 -20.71 19.50 33.40
CA ALA A 169 -19.60 19.52 32.42
C ALA A 169 -19.05 20.93 32.23
N SER A 170 -17.88 21.04 31.65
CA SER A 170 -17.36 22.34 31.21
C SER A 170 -17.93 22.66 29.81
N PRO A 171 -18.08 23.95 29.44
CA PRO A 171 -18.60 24.32 28.11
C PRO A 171 -17.80 23.70 26.96
N LEU A 172 -16.48 23.50 27.16
CA LEU A 172 -15.61 22.82 26.20
C LEU A 172 -15.92 21.33 26.14
N ALA A 173 -16.15 20.67 27.28
CA ALA A 173 -16.54 19.24 27.34
C ALA A 173 -17.89 19.00 26.65
N GLU A 174 -18.88 19.88 26.85
CA GLU A 174 -20.18 19.80 26.20
C GLU A 174 -20.05 19.88 24.66
N LYS A 175 -19.21 20.81 24.19
CA LYS A 175 -18.96 20.98 22.75
C LYS A 175 -18.24 19.75 22.17
N VAL A 176 -17.17 19.28 22.80
CA VAL A 176 -16.40 18.10 22.36
C VAL A 176 -17.29 16.85 22.36
N ALA A 177 -18.07 16.62 23.41
CA ALA A 177 -19.00 15.49 23.48
C ALA A 177 -20.06 15.54 22.38
N SER A 178 -20.59 16.74 22.09
CA SER A 178 -21.56 16.95 21.01
C SER A 178 -20.95 16.71 19.61
N ASP A 179 -19.74 17.20 19.38
CA ASP A 179 -19.06 17.06 18.09
C ASP A 179 -18.68 15.59 17.78
N ILE A 180 -18.38 14.82 18.82
CA ILE A 180 -17.98 13.41 18.71
C ILE A 180 -19.16 12.44 18.91
N GLY A 181 -20.31 12.94 19.39
CA GLY A 181 -21.53 12.14 19.62
C GLY A 181 -21.50 11.27 20.88
N ILE A 182 -20.74 11.67 21.91
CA ILE A 182 -20.62 10.94 23.19
C ILE A 182 -21.62 11.48 24.20
N ASP A 183 -22.32 10.56 24.90
CA ASP A 183 -23.17 10.93 26.04
C ASP A 183 -22.30 11.23 27.26
N LEU A 184 -22.36 12.47 27.74
CA LEU A 184 -21.65 12.94 28.95
C LEU A 184 -21.97 12.12 30.21
N ALA A 185 -23.14 11.46 30.25
CA ALA A 185 -23.52 10.60 31.36
C ALA A 185 -22.67 9.32 31.46
N SER A 186 -22.04 8.89 30.35
CA SER A 186 -21.15 7.74 30.31
C SER A 186 -19.70 8.05 30.71
N VAL A 187 -19.34 9.34 30.79
CA VAL A 187 -17.98 9.80 31.12
C VAL A 187 -17.88 10.14 32.62
N LYS A 188 -16.92 9.51 33.33
CA LYS A 188 -16.67 9.82 34.74
C LYS A 188 -15.76 11.04 34.87
N GLY A 189 -16.32 12.16 35.38
CA GLY A 189 -15.53 13.34 35.70
C GLY A 189 -14.55 13.09 36.85
N ARG A 190 -13.27 13.31 36.62
CA ARG A 190 -12.17 13.12 37.60
C ARG A 190 -11.99 14.30 38.56
N HIS A 191 -12.51 15.48 38.23
CA HIS A 191 -12.39 16.68 39.02
C HIS A 191 -13.69 17.07 39.72
N CYS A 192 -13.85 16.70 40.98
CA CYS A 192 -15.00 17.04 41.81
C CYS A 192 -16.37 16.74 41.18
N GLY A 193 -16.46 15.69 40.39
CA GLY A 193 -17.70 15.25 39.70
C GLY A 193 -18.10 16.13 38.51
N ARG A 194 -17.20 16.99 38.02
CA ARG A 194 -17.40 17.76 36.78
C ARG A 194 -16.59 17.14 35.65
N VAL A 195 -17.23 16.90 34.48
CA VAL A 195 -16.57 16.37 33.29
C VAL A 195 -15.81 17.49 32.57
N LEU A 196 -14.52 17.28 32.35
CA LEU A 196 -13.67 18.13 31.53
C LEU A 196 -13.43 17.49 30.15
N ALA A 197 -12.93 18.26 29.20
CA ALA A 197 -12.60 17.74 27.86
C ALA A 197 -11.60 16.57 27.91
N GLU A 198 -10.63 16.64 28.82
CA GLU A 198 -9.62 15.59 29.10
C GLU A 198 -10.26 14.26 29.52
N ASP A 199 -11.36 14.32 30.29
CA ASP A 199 -12.08 13.11 30.72
C ASP A 199 -12.78 12.42 29.54
N ILE A 200 -13.19 13.19 28.52
CA ILE A 200 -13.80 12.64 27.30
C ILE A 200 -12.74 11.97 26.44
N TYR A 201 -11.56 12.58 26.28
CA TYR A 201 -10.46 11.95 25.55
C TYR A 201 -9.96 10.69 26.25
N ALA A 202 -9.82 10.70 27.59
CA ALA A 202 -9.44 9.52 28.36
C ALA A 202 -10.50 8.39 28.23
N TYR A 203 -11.78 8.74 28.22
CA TYR A 203 -12.88 7.79 27.99
C TYR A 203 -12.82 7.20 26.58
N LEU A 204 -12.49 8.00 25.56
CA LEU A 204 -12.30 7.52 24.18
C LEU A 204 -11.12 6.55 24.09
N GLU A 205 -9.99 6.86 24.70
CA GLU A 205 -8.84 5.95 24.74
C GLU A 205 -9.17 4.63 25.47
N GLU A 206 -9.80 4.72 26.63
CA GLU A 206 -10.24 3.53 27.39
C GLU A 206 -11.28 2.69 26.64
N THR A 207 -12.16 3.34 25.87
CA THR A 207 -13.17 2.66 25.05
C THR A 207 -12.53 2.07 23.80
N ARG A 208 -11.49 2.73 23.24
CA ARG A 208 -10.70 2.24 22.11
C ARG A 208 -9.85 1.03 22.51
N GLU A 209 -9.18 1.10 23.67
CA GLU A 209 -8.44 -0.04 24.24
C GLU A 209 -9.37 -1.23 24.52
N LYS A 210 -10.56 -0.99 25.10
CA LYS A 210 -11.56 -2.04 25.32
C LYS A 210 -12.17 -2.59 24.02
N ALA A 211 -12.37 -1.76 23.01
CA ALA A 211 -12.82 -2.22 21.69
C ALA A 211 -11.73 -2.98 20.93
N GLU A 212 -10.45 -2.69 21.21
CA GLU A 212 -9.32 -3.49 20.70
C GLU A 212 -9.15 -4.82 21.47
N GLU A 213 -9.59 -4.90 22.74
CA GLU A 213 -9.63 -6.14 23.54
C GLU A 213 -10.90 -7.00 23.26
N GLU A 214 -12.02 -6.39 22.89
CA GLU A 214 -13.28 -7.09 22.52
C GLU A 214 -13.39 -7.39 21.01
N VAL A 215 -12.35 -7.83 20.36
CA VAL A 215 -12.52 -8.68 19.17
C VAL A 215 -13.10 -9.99 19.73
N PRO A 216 -14.37 -10.39 19.38
CA PRO A 216 -14.92 -11.63 19.86
C PRO A 216 -13.97 -12.75 19.45
N SER A 217 -13.19 -13.26 20.40
CA SER A 217 -12.28 -14.36 20.18
C SER A 217 -13.14 -15.62 20.02
N ASN A 218 -13.58 -15.85 18.78
CA ASN A 218 -14.01 -17.17 18.39
C ASN A 218 -12.79 -18.07 18.67
N PRO A 219 -12.87 -19.07 19.58
CA PRO A 219 -11.74 -19.91 19.90
C PRO A 219 -11.18 -20.70 18.69
N LEU A 220 -11.84 -20.62 17.55
CA LEU A 220 -11.43 -21.20 16.26
C LEU A 220 -10.78 -20.15 15.32
N GLU A 221 -10.64 -18.89 15.74
CA GLU A 221 -10.07 -17.81 14.95
C GLU A 221 -8.87 -17.19 15.67
N GLU A 222 -7.73 -17.12 15.00
CA GLU A 222 -6.53 -16.46 15.48
C GLU A 222 -6.32 -15.16 14.68
N VAL A 223 -6.39 -14.01 15.34
CA VAL A 223 -6.10 -12.71 14.71
C VAL A 223 -4.60 -12.42 14.83
N LYS A 224 -3.91 -12.36 13.69
CA LYS A 224 -2.47 -12.10 13.62
C LYS A 224 -2.22 -10.75 12.94
N LYS A 225 -1.59 -9.81 13.64
CA LYS A 225 -1.18 -8.52 13.05
C LYS A 225 -0.11 -8.78 11.99
N MET A 226 -0.22 -8.12 10.83
CA MET A 226 0.80 -8.21 9.77
C MET A 226 2.11 -7.58 10.25
N SER A 227 3.25 -8.25 9.98
CA SER A 227 4.59 -7.67 10.17
C SER A 227 4.82 -6.49 9.21
N GLY A 228 5.78 -5.62 9.53
CA GLY A 228 6.15 -4.49 8.66
C GLY A 228 6.49 -4.94 7.23
N MET A 229 7.30 -6.01 7.10
CA MET A 229 7.61 -6.63 5.80
C MET A 229 6.35 -7.08 5.07
N ARG A 230 5.40 -7.75 5.74
CA ARG A 230 4.16 -8.23 5.12
C ARG A 230 3.28 -7.07 4.66
N LYS A 231 3.23 -5.96 5.42
CA LYS A 231 2.54 -4.73 5.01
C LYS A 231 3.15 -4.12 3.74
N ALA A 232 4.49 -4.04 3.67
CA ALA A 232 5.20 -3.53 2.48
C ALA A 232 4.95 -4.42 1.24
N ILE A 233 5.02 -5.75 1.38
CA ILE A 233 4.68 -6.69 0.30
C ILE A 233 3.24 -6.49 -0.15
N ALA A 234 2.29 -6.39 0.77
CA ALA A 234 0.86 -6.17 0.44
C ALA A 234 0.66 -4.87 -0.34
N LYS A 235 1.28 -3.76 0.10
CA LYS A 235 1.23 -2.46 -0.58
C LYS A 235 1.77 -2.57 -2.01
N ASN A 236 2.95 -3.20 -2.19
CA ASN A 236 3.57 -3.35 -3.52
C ASN A 236 2.75 -4.24 -4.46
N MET A 237 2.23 -5.35 -3.98
CA MET A 237 1.40 -6.25 -4.80
C MET A 237 0.08 -5.60 -5.20
N LEU A 238 -0.56 -4.90 -4.26
CA LEU A 238 -1.80 -4.15 -4.56
C LEU A 238 -1.54 -3.06 -5.60
N ALA A 239 -0.48 -2.26 -5.42
CA ALA A 239 -0.09 -1.23 -6.37
C ALA A 239 0.17 -1.83 -7.77
N SER A 240 0.88 -2.96 -7.86
CA SER A 240 1.15 -3.64 -9.13
C SER A 240 -0.13 -4.03 -9.85
N VAL A 241 -1.07 -4.68 -9.16
CA VAL A 241 -2.34 -5.15 -9.78
C VAL A 241 -3.24 -3.97 -10.17
N GLN A 242 -3.22 -2.87 -9.41
CA GLN A 242 -4.04 -1.70 -9.70
C GLN A 242 -3.49 -0.83 -10.84
N THR A 243 -2.16 -0.78 -11.00
CA THR A 243 -1.53 0.11 -11.99
C THR A 243 -1.23 -0.56 -13.32
N SER A 244 -1.00 -1.87 -13.33
CA SER A 244 -0.61 -2.61 -14.53
C SER A 244 -1.74 -3.54 -14.99
N PRO A 245 -2.45 -3.24 -16.10
CA PRO A 245 -3.32 -4.21 -16.75
C PRO A 245 -2.46 -5.32 -17.36
N THR A 246 -2.44 -6.48 -16.70
CA THR A 246 -1.55 -7.58 -17.06
C THR A 246 -2.21 -8.59 -18.00
N VAL A 247 -1.41 -9.17 -18.89
CA VAL A 247 -1.75 -10.34 -19.70
C VAL A 247 -0.73 -11.44 -19.44
N ALA A 248 -1.22 -12.68 -19.32
CA ALA A 248 -0.37 -13.86 -19.08
C ALA A 248 -0.28 -14.73 -20.32
N PHE A 249 0.92 -15.22 -20.59
CA PHE A 249 1.25 -16.10 -21.71
C PHE A 249 1.96 -17.35 -21.18
N ASN A 250 1.56 -18.53 -21.65
CA ASN A 250 2.18 -19.79 -21.30
C ASN A 250 2.74 -20.47 -22.55
N LEU A 251 4.01 -20.88 -22.51
CA LEU A 251 4.67 -21.54 -23.63
C LEU A 251 5.46 -22.77 -23.15
N ALA A 252 5.16 -23.94 -23.69
CA ALA A 252 5.88 -25.16 -23.40
C ALA A 252 7.22 -25.22 -24.15
N VAL A 253 8.27 -25.61 -23.42
CA VAL A 253 9.67 -25.70 -23.91
C VAL A 253 10.21 -27.11 -23.70
N ASP A 254 10.87 -27.66 -24.69
CA ASP A 254 11.59 -28.93 -24.62
C ASP A 254 12.98 -28.69 -24.00
N MET A 255 13.21 -29.22 -22.81
CA MET A 255 14.45 -29.01 -22.05
C MET A 255 15.54 -30.06 -22.33
N SER A 256 15.35 -30.90 -23.35
CA SER A 256 16.29 -32.00 -23.67
C SER A 256 17.72 -31.50 -23.93
N GLU A 257 17.86 -30.45 -24.78
CA GLU A 257 19.19 -29.92 -25.11
C GLU A 257 19.78 -29.14 -23.93
N MET A 258 18.95 -28.45 -23.16
CA MET A 258 19.39 -27.76 -21.94
C MET A 258 19.88 -28.76 -20.87
N LYS A 259 19.24 -29.94 -20.76
CA LYS A 259 19.70 -31.02 -19.87
C LYS A 259 21.07 -31.53 -20.29
N LYS A 260 21.27 -31.81 -21.57
CA LYS A 260 22.58 -32.22 -22.13
C LYS A 260 23.63 -31.13 -21.91
N TYR A 261 23.29 -29.87 -22.16
CA TYR A 261 24.20 -28.75 -21.97
C TYR A 261 24.67 -28.62 -20.52
N ARG A 262 23.74 -28.75 -19.55
CA ARG A 262 24.08 -28.75 -18.13
C ARG A 262 24.95 -29.93 -17.72
N GLU A 263 24.69 -31.13 -18.25
CA GLU A 263 25.54 -32.34 -18.01
C GLU A 263 26.94 -32.14 -18.57
N MET A 264 27.09 -31.55 -19.75
CA MET A 264 28.38 -31.19 -20.32
C MET A 264 29.17 -30.20 -19.45
N LEU A 265 28.51 -29.15 -18.93
CA LEU A 265 29.14 -28.20 -18.02
C LEU A 265 29.56 -28.89 -16.70
N LYS A 266 28.73 -29.74 -16.15
CA LYS A 266 29.01 -30.54 -14.95
C LYS A 266 30.21 -31.47 -15.13
N ALA A 267 30.34 -32.09 -16.31
CA ALA A 267 31.53 -32.93 -16.64
C ALA A 267 32.83 -32.11 -16.70
N LYS A 268 32.76 -30.79 -16.89
CA LYS A 268 33.89 -29.85 -16.83
C LYS A 268 34.00 -29.16 -15.46
N GLU A 269 33.38 -29.69 -14.43
CA GLU A 269 33.36 -29.16 -13.05
C GLU A 269 32.72 -27.76 -12.90
N ILE A 270 32.04 -27.27 -13.92
CA ILE A 270 31.30 -26.00 -13.89
C ILE A 270 29.94 -26.27 -13.23
N LYS A 271 29.78 -25.74 -12.00
CA LYS A 271 28.56 -25.90 -11.23
C LYS A 271 27.53 -24.83 -11.61
N VAL A 272 26.42 -25.25 -12.22
CA VAL A 272 25.31 -24.37 -12.58
C VAL A 272 23.96 -25.08 -12.36
N SER A 273 22.98 -24.34 -11.92
CA SER A 273 21.59 -24.79 -11.82
C SER A 273 20.83 -24.50 -13.12
N TYR A 274 19.63 -25.10 -13.27
CA TYR A 274 18.74 -24.73 -14.38
C TYR A 274 18.30 -23.26 -14.28
N ASN A 275 18.12 -22.73 -13.05
CA ASN A 275 17.81 -21.31 -12.87
C ASN A 275 18.90 -20.41 -13.44
N ASP A 276 20.16 -20.68 -13.16
CA ASP A 276 21.29 -19.85 -13.61
C ASP A 276 21.36 -19.85 -15.14
N LEU A 277 21.13 -21.00 -15.76
CA LEU A 277 21.04 -21.14 -17.21
C LEU A 277 19.90 -20.29 -17.78
N VAL A 278 18.68 -20.43 -17.22
CA VAL A 278 17.52 -19.65 -17.67
C VAL A 278 17.75 -18.16 -17.46
N VAL A 279 18.30 -17.74 -16.32
CA VAL A 279 18.65 -16.33 -16.04
C VAL A 279 19.55 -15.77 -17.15
N LYS A 280 20.62 -16.49 -17.51
CA LYS A 280 21.55 -16.05 -18.55
C LYS A 280 20.90 -15.99 -19.94
N PHE A 281 20.08 -16.99 -20.29
CA PHE A 281 19.42 -17.06 -21.59
C PHE A 281 18.32 -15.99 -21.73
N VAL A 282 17.55 -15.74 -20.66
CA VAL A 282 16.57 -14.66 -20.60
C VAL A 282 17.25 -13.29 -20.65
N ALA A 283 18.38 -13.11 -19.96
CA ALA A 283 19.14 -11.87 -20.02
C ALA A 283 19.59 -11.55 -21.45
N LYS A 284 20.05 -12.58 -22.23
CA LYS A 284 20.37 -12.40 -23.66
C LYS A 284 19.10 -12.00 -24.46
N ALA A 285 17.97 -12.65 -24.26
CA ALA A 285 16.73 -12.31 -24.95
C ALA A 285 16.28 -10.88 -24.65
N LEU A 286 16.41 -10.41 -23.39
CA LEU A 286 16.04 -9.04 -23.00
C LEU A 286 16.89 -7.96 -23.68
N THR A 287 18.13 -8.24 -24.05
CA THR A 287 18.93 -7.29 -24.85
C THR A 287 18.39 -7.12 -26.27
N GLU A 288 17.68 -8.12 -26.80
CA GLU A 288 17.04 -8.10 -28.13
C GLU A 288 15.63 -7.50 -28.06
N PHE A 289 14.99 -7.51 -26.86
CA PHE A 289 13.63 -7.02 -26.62
C PHE A 289 13.63 -5.96 -25.49
N PRO A 290 14.20 -4.76 -25.69
CA PRO A 290 14.34 -3.77 -24.63
C PRO A 290 13.01 -3.28 -24.03
N ILE A 291 11.89 -3.44 -24.73
CA ILE A 291 10.56 -3.06 -24.22
C ILE A 291 10.13 -3.95 -23.05
N LEU A 292 10.53 -5.23 -23.00
CA LEU A 292 10.26 -6.12 -21.87
C LEU A 292 11.18 -5.84 -20.66
N ASN A 293 12.27 -5.09 -20.88
CA ASN A 293 13.23 -4.68 -19.86
C ASN A 293 13.05 -3.21 -19.43
N ALA A 294 11.87 -2.63 -19.73
CA ALA A 294 11.56 -1.24 -19.50
C ALA A 294 10.95 -1.00 -18.10
N SER A 295 10.65 0.25 -17.81
CA SER A 295 9.76 0.65 -16.73
C SER A 295 8.86 1.79 -17.22
N VAL A 296 7.70 1.97 -16.56
CA VAL A 296 6.76 3.05 -16.86
C VAL A 296 6.83 4.07 -15.74
N ASP A 297 7.01 5.35 -16.11
CA ASP A 297 6.93 6.48 -15.18
C ASP A 297 5.97 7.52 -15.75
N GLY A 298 4.80 7.64 -15.16
CA GLY A 298 3.71 8.47 -15.68
C GLY A 298 3.36 8.09 -17.12
N ASN A 299 3.62 9.01 -18.06
CA ASN A 299 3.39 8.83 -19.50
C ASN A 299 4.67 8.45 -20.27
N SER A 300 5.75 8.14 -19.59
CA SER A 300 7.05 7.84 -20.20
C SER A 300 7.42 6.37 -20.08
N ILE A 301 7.98 5.80 -21.15
CA ILE A 301 8.56 4.46 -21.15
C ILE A 301 10.08 4.65 -21.05
N ILE A 302 10.67 4.05 -20.01
CA ILE A 302 12.12 4.10 -19.78
C ILE A 302 12.72 2.77 -20.24
N LEU A 303 13.35 2.76 -21.42
CA LEU A 303 14.07 1.60 -21.93
C LEU A 303 15.43 1.48 -21.25
N LYS A 304 15.73 0.31 -20.70
CA LYS A 304 16.99 0.01 -20.00
C LYS A 304 17.88 -0.87 -20.88
N HIS A 305 19.07 -0.40 -21.19
CA HIS A 305 20.07 -1.12 -22.01
C HIS A 305 21.09 -1.88 -21.15
N TYR A 306 20.67 -2.32 -19.99
CA TYR A 306 21.37 -3.22 -19.06
C TYR A 306 20.35 -4.16 -18.46
N VAL A 307 20.74 -5.34 -18.04
CA VAL A 307 19.82 -6.33 -17.48
C VAL A 307 20.19 -6.65 -16.04
N ASN A 308 19.38 -6.18 -15.11
CA ASN A 308 19.45 -6.54 -13.70
C ASN A 308 18.33 -7.54 -13.39
N MET A 309 18.71 -8.80 -13.22
CA MET A 309 17.73 -9.88 -13.08
C MET A 309 17.36 -10.10 -11.62
N GLY A 310 16.10 -9.85 -11.27
CA GLY A 310 15.52 -10.26 -10.01
C GLY A 310 15.29 -11.78 -9.98
N VAL A 311 15.78 -12.44 -8.94
CA VAL A 311 15.54 -13.88 -8.73
C VAL A 311 14.77 -14.05 -7.43
N ALA A 312 13.53 -14.56 -7.53
CA ALA A 312 12.68 -14.75 -6.36
C ALA A 312 13.22 -15.84 -5.43
N VAL A 313 13.41 -15.51 -4.16
CA VAL A 313 13.88 -16.41 -3.10
C VAL A 313 12.84 -16.48 -2.00
N ALA A 314 12.33 -17.69 -1.74
CA ALA A 314 11.42 -17.94 -0.63
C ALA A 314 12.15 -17.88 0.72
N ILE A 315 11.54 -17.20 1.68
CA ILE A 315 11.94 -17.11 3.09
C ILE A 315 10.74 -17.48 3.97
N ASP A 316 10.95 -17.74 5.25
CA ASP A 316 9.88 -18.20 6.17
C ASP A 316 8.70 -17.23 6.22
N ASP A 317 8.96 -15.91 6.24
CA ASP A 317 7.91 -14.89 6.34
C ASP A 317 7.46 -14.30 5.00
N GLY A 318 7.92 -14.83 3.85
CA GLY A 318 7.52 -14.30 2.55
C GLY A 318 8.47 -14.61 1.40
N LEU A 319 8.65 -13.63 0.52
CA LEU A 319 9.48 -13.71 -0.67
C LEU A 319 10.34 -12.46 -0.78
N LEU A 320 11.63 -12.64 -1.04
CA LEU A 320 12.54 -11.55 -1.42
C LEU A 320 13.02 -11.73 -2.86
N VAL A 321 13.28 -10.63 -3.54
CA VAL A 321 13.72 -10.63 -4.94
C VAL A 321 15.04 -9.88 -5.05
N PRO A 322 16.18 -10.51 -4.68
CA PRO A 322 17.48 -9.93 -4.93
C PRO A 322 17.77 -9.80 -6.43
N ASN A 323 18.47 -8.74 -6.80
CA ASN A 323 18.78 -8.38 -8.18
C ASN A 323 20.25 -8.63 -8.50
N ILE A 324 20.51 -9.50 -9.47
CA ILE A 324 21.82 -9.74 -10.05
C ILE A 324 22.06 -8.68 -11.13
N LYS A 325 23.00 -7.79 -10.90
CA LYS A 325 23.28 -6.68 -11.80
C LYS A 325 24.07 -7.16 -13.04
N ASP A 326 23.80 -6.52 -14.19
CA ASP A 326 24.51 -6.77 -15.47
C ASP A 326 24.55 -8.24 -15.89
N CYS A 327 23.44 -8.98 -15.75
CA CYS A 327 23.35 -10.39 -16.12
C CYS A 327 23.68 -10.68 -17.59
N ASP A 328 23.47 -9.70 -18.46
CA ASP A 328 23.84 -9.75 -19.88
C ASP A 328 25.33 -9.89 -20.09
N LYS A 329 26.16 -9.28 -19.21
CA LYS A 329 27.64 -9.27 -19.30
C LYS A 329 28.28 -10.38 -18.49
N LYS A 330 27.68 -10.82 -17.39
CA LYS A 330 28.24 -11.82 -16.49
C LYS A 330 28.31 -13.21 -17.09
N SER A 331 29.29 -13.96 -16.69
CA SER A 331 29.43 -15.40 -17.00
C SER A 331 28.43 -16.23 -16.19
N LEU A 332 28.22 -17.47 -16.59
CA LEU A 332 27.33 -18.41 -15.88
C LEU A 332 27.81 -18.69 -14.45
N THR A 333 29.09 -18.73 -14.21
CA THR A 333 29.71 -18.97 -12.89
C THR A 333 29.48 -17.79 -11.97
N GLU A 334 29.65 -16.55 -12.43
CA GLU A 334 29.40 -15.33 -11.67
C GLU A 334 27.91 -15.24 -11.29
N ILE A 335 26.99 -15.55 -12.22
CA ILE A 335 25.55 -15.58 -11.95
C ILE A 335 25.24 -16.64 -10.88
N HIS A 336 25.79 -17.86 -11.01
CA HIS A 336 25.59 -18.93 -10.04
C HIS A 336 26.01 -18.53 -8.63
N ASP A 337 27.22 -17.98 -8.50
CA ASP A 337 27.80 -17.60 -7.21
C ASP A 337 27.00 -16.47 -6.54
N GLU A 338 26.55 -15.48 -7.31
CA GLU A 338 25.69 -14.41 -6.78
C GLU A 338 24.30 -14.91 -6.39
N VAL A 339 23.64 -15.71 -7.24
CA VAL A 339 22.32 -16.32 -6.91
C VAL A 339 22.41 -17.11 -5.61
N LYS A 340 23.45 -17.94 -5.46
CA LYS A 340 23.65 -18.73 -4.28
C LYS A 340 23.89 -17.87 -3.04
N THR A 341 24.78 -16.88 -3.16
CA THR A 341 25.12 -15.95 -2.07
C THR A 341 23.89 -15.17 -1.61
N PHE A 342 23.13 -14.63 -2.54
CA PHE A 342 21.91 -13.87 -2.22
C PHE A 342 20.81 -14.76 -1.61
N ALA A 343 20.68 -16.00 -2.08
CA ALA A 343 19.73 -16.94 -1.51
C ALA A 343 20.09 -17.33 -0.06
N GLU A 344 21.37 -17.52 0.25
CA GLU A 344 21.85 -17.78 1.60
C GLU A 344 21.67 -16.56 2.53
N GLN A 345 21.99 -15.36 2.03
CA GLN A 345 21.82 -14.10 2.75
C GLN A 345 20.33 -13.80 3.00
N ALA A 346 19.47 -14.02 2.03
CA ALA A 346 18.02 -13.81 2.17
C ALA A 346 17.44 -14.71 3.27
N ARG A 347 17.77 -16.00 3.27
CA ARG A 347 17.28 -16.96 4.29
C ARG A 347 17.82 -16.68 5.69
N SER A 348 19.03 -16.11 5.78
CA SER A 348 19.65 -15.74 7.06
C SER A 348 19.30 -14.32 7.53
N GLY A 349 18.45 -13.57 6.79
CA GLY A 349 18.07 -12.21 7.12
C GLY A 349 19.20 -11.17 6.99
N LYS A 350 20.27 -11.50 6.25
CA LYS A 350 21.46 -10.65 6.07
C LYS A 350 21.58 -10.05 4.66
N LEU A 351 20.50 -10.12 3.86
CA LEU A 351 20.53 -9.59 2.50
C LEU A 351 20.62 -8.05 2.55
N PRO A 352 21.61 -7.43 1.87
CA PRO A 352 21.71 -5.98 1.82
C PRO A 352 20.49 -5.37 1.10
N MET A 353 19.96 -4.27 1.61
CA MET A 353 18.82 -3.55 0.99
C MET A 353 19.12 -3.10 -0.44
N GLU A 354 20.40 -2.81 -0.76
CA GLU A 354 20.84 -2.46 -2.11
C GLU A 354 20.69 -3.59 -3.13
N ALA A 355 20.70 -4.85 -2.68
CA ALA A 355 20.46 -6.00 -3.54
C ALA A 355 18.97 -6.12 -3.95
N LEU A 356 18.05 -5.49 -3.22
CA LEU A 356 16.62 -5.49 -3.54
C LEU A 356 16.23 -4.37 -4.52
N LYS A 357 17.15 -3.46 -4.84
CA LYS A 357 16.88 -2.28 -5.69
C LYS A 357 17.45 -2.41 -7.09
N GLY A 358 16.80 -1.72 -8.03
CA GLY A 358 17.32 -1.55 -9.39
C GLY A 358 17.15 -2.77 -10.30
N GLY A 359 16.22 -3.68 -9.99
CA GLY A 359 15.79 -4.74 -10.89
C GLY A 359 15.16 -4.20 -12.17
N THR A 360 15.28 -4.98 -13.25
CA THR A 360 14.70 -4.63 -14.55
C THR A 360 13.75 -5.68 -15.07
N PHE A 361 13.91 -6.91 -14.62
CA PHE A 361 13.06 -8.06 -14.94
C PHE A 361 13.20 -9.12 -13.85
N THR A 362 12.12 -9.78 -13.48
CA THR A 362 12.11 -10.81 -12.42
C THR A 362 11.87 -12.20 -12.98
N ILE A 363 12.61 -13.18 -12.45
CA ILE A 363 12.35 -14.62 -12.64
C ILE A 363 11.91 -15.23 -11.31
N THR A 364 10.81 -15.97 -11.33
CA THR A 364 10.31 -16.73 -10.18
C THR A 364 10.13 -18.20 -10.55
N ASN A 365 10.53 -19.12 -9.67
CA ASN A 365 10.51 -20.56 -9.94
C ASN A 365 9.65 -21.30 -8.90
N LEU A 366 8.59 -21.95 -9.37
CA LEU A 366 7.72 -22.83 -8.59
C LEU A 366 7.81 -24.31 -9.03
N GLY A 367 8.78 -24.64 -9.86
CA GLY A 367 8.93 -25.99 -10.41
C GLY A 367 9.17 -27.07 -9.36
N MET A 368 9.83 -26.73 -8.24
CA MET A 368 10.05 -27.66 -7.13
C MET A 368 8.76 -28.08 -6.41
N TYR A 369 7.66 -27.37 -6.63
CA TYR A 369 6.35 -27.68 -6.05
C TYR A 369 5.41 -28.43 -7.01
N GLY A 370 5.88 -28.83 -8.19
CA GLY A 370 5.09 -29.53 -9.18
C GLY A 370 4.04 -28.66 -9.90
N ILE A 371 4.26 -27.35 -9.97
CA ILE A 371 3.32 -26.42 -10.61
C ILE A 371 3.56 -26.42 -12.12
N ASP A 372 2.51 -26.67 -12.90
CA ASP A 372 2.54 -26.75 -14.37
C ASP A 372 2.40 -25.38 -15.06
N SER A 373 1.65 -24.45 -14.46
CA SER A 373 1.50 -23.08 -14.93
C SER A 373 0.97 -22.19 -13.81
N PHE A 374 1.30 -20.90 -13.83
CA PHE A 374 0.79 -19.91 -12.91
C PHE A 374 0.93 -18.51 -13.51
N THR A 375 0.26 -17.52 -12.92
CA THR A 375 0.35 -16.13 -13.34
C THR A 375 1.07 -15.34 -12.25
N PRO A 376 2.39 -15.08 -12.36
CA PRO A 376 3.11 -14.26 -11.39
C PRO A 376 2.66 -12.80 -11.46
N ILE A 377 2.67 -12.10 -10.32
CA ILE A 377 2.42 -10.66 -10.25
C ILE A 377 3.71 -9.91 -10.53
N ILE A 378 3.64 -8.86 -11.36
CA ILE A 378 4.79 -8.04 -11.74
C ILE A 378 5.36 -7.34 -10.50
N ASN A 379 6.69 -7.36 -10.36
CA ASN A 379 7.42 -6.64 -9.31
C ASN A 379 7.71 -5.20 -9.78
N GLN A 380 6.92 -4.24 -9.33
CA GLN A 380 7.10 -2.83 -9.73
C GLN A 380 8.50 -2.30 -9.36
N PRO A 381 9.13 -1.44 -10.18
CA PRO A 381 8.64 -0.78 -11.41
C PRO A 381 8.91 -1.55 -12.72
N GLU A 382 9.13 -2.86 -12.66
CA GLU A 382 9.30 -3.71 -13.82
C GLU A 382 7.97 -3.81 -14.60
N VAL A 383 8.07 -4.21 -15.87
CA VAL A 383 6.90 -4.33 -16.77
C VAL A 383 6.59 -5.77 -17.15
N ALA A 384 7.43 -6.71 -16.76
CA ALA A 384 7.21 -8.13 -16.99
C ALA A 384 7.94 -9.00 -15.96
N ILE A 385 7.42 -10.22 -15.78
CA ILE A 385 7.95 -11.25 -14.90
C ILE A 385 7.80 -12.62 -15.56
N LEU A 386 8.82 -13.47 -15.44
CA LEU A 386 8.82 -14.83 -15.99
C LEU A 386 8.74 -15.87 -14.87
N GLY A 387 7.69 -16.68 -14.90
CA GLY A 387 7.53 -17.86 -14.06
C GLY A 387 8.14 -19.09 -14.72
N LEU A 388 8.93 -19.85 -13.95
CA LEU A 388 9.43 -21.17 -14.32
C LEU A 388 8.62 -22.23 -13.57
N THR A 389 8.20 -23.25 -14.32
CA THR A 389 7.36 -24.32 -13.79
C THR A 389 8.15 -25.62 -13.61
N THR A 390 7.46 -26.68 -13.22
CA THR A 390 8.07 -28.00 -13.12
C THR A 390 8.62 -28.47 -14.47
N MET A 391 9.72 -29.21 -14.42
CA MET A 391 10.26 -29.92 -15.57
C MET A 391 9.94 -31.41 -15.43
N GLU A 392 9.02 -31.88 -16.25
CA GLU A 392 8.49 -33.25 -16.24
C GLU A 392 8.60 -33.94 -17.60
N ASP A 393 8.82 -35.24 -17.56
CA ASP A 393 8.79 -36.04 -18.77
C ASP A 393 7.35 -36.19 -19.26
N LYS A 394 7.05 -35.61 -20.45
CA LYS A 394 5.74 -35.61 -21.09
C LYS A 394 5.80 -36.30 -22.44
N ALA A 395 4.74 -37.03 -22.79
CA ALA A 395 4.58 -37.58 -24.13
C ALA A 395 4.23 -36.45 -25.10
N VAL A 396 5.09 -36.21 -26.07
CA VAL A 396 4.92 -35.12 -27.08
C VAL A 396 5.07 -35.70 -28.48
N VAL A 397 4.39 -35.09 -29.46
CA VAL A 397 4.55 -35.49 -30.87
C VAL A 397 5.72 -34.71 -31.49
N ARG A 398 6.70 -35.44 -32.01
CA ARG A 398 7.84 -34.89 -32.74
C ARG A 398 8.01 -35.70 -34.06
N ASN A 399 8.04 -35.01 -35.17
CA ASN A 399 8.20 -35.62 -36.52
C ASN A 399 7.18 -36.76 -36.82
N GLY A 400 5.95 -36.65 -36.25
CA GLY A 400 4.91 -37.64 -36.40
C GLY A 400 4.96 -38.83 -35.43
N GLU A 401 5.96 -38.88 -34.53
CA GLU A 401 6.12 -39.91 -33.51
C GLU A 401 5.85 -39.38 -32.10
N ILE A 402 5.30 -40.24 -31.24
CA ILE A 402 5.15 -39.93 -29.81
C ILE A 402 6.46 -40.25 -29.12
N VAL A 403 7.10 -39.21 -28.54
CA VAL A 403 8.36 -39.34 -27.82
C VAL A 403 8.24 -38.76 -26.41
N ILE A 404 8.98 -39.28 -25.47
CA ILE A 404 9.07 -38.73 -24.10
C ILE A 404 10.12 -37.65 -24.10
N ARG A 405 9.76 -36.44 -23.60
CA ARG A 405 10.64 -35.29 -23.49
C ARG A 405 10.46 -34.58 -22.15
N PRO A 406 11.56 -34.09 -21.54
CA PRO A 406 11.47 -33.21 -20.37
C PRO A 406 10.92 -31.84 -20.81
N MET A 407 9.68 -31.57 -20.45
CA MET A 407 8.96 -30.36 -20.81
C MET A 407 8.86 -29.44 -19.61
N MET A 408 9.03 -28.15 -19.83
CA MET A 408 8.80 -27.08 -18.86
C MET A 408 7.92 -26.00 -19.48
N THR A 409 7.03 -25.41 -18.72
CA THR A 409 6.24 -24.26 -19.18
C THR A 409 6.88 -22.96 -18.69
N LEU A 410 7.04 -22.01 -19.59
CA LEU A 410 7.37 -20.62 -19.27
C LEU A 410 6.06 -19.85 -19.11
N SER A 411 5.86 -19.19 -17.97
CA SER A 411 4.69 -18.37 -17.66
C SER A 411 5.10 -16.91 -17.59
N LEU A 412 4.86 -16.14 -18.64
CA LEU A 412 5.18 -14.71 -18.72
C LEU A 412 3.94 -13.89 -18.34
N THR A 413 4.09 -12.95 -17.42
CA THR A 413 3.11 -11.89 -17.19
C THR A 413 3.72 -10.57 -17.63
N ALA A 414 3.01 -9.82 -18.46
CA ALA A 414 3.47 -8.57 -19.04
C ALA A 414 2.42 -7.45 -18.86
N ASP A 415 2.89 -6.21 -18.70
CA ASP A 415 2.07 -5.01 -18.62
C ASP A 415 1.57 -4.61 -20.01
N HIS A 416 0.27 -4.77 -20.23
CA HIS A 416 -0.34 -4.55 -21.56
C HIS A 416 -0.43 -3.08 -21.96
N ARG A 417 -0.05 -2.14 -21.08
CA ARG A 417 0.05 -0.73 -21.46
C ARG A 417 1.18 -0.47 -22.47
N ILE A 418 2.23 -1.30 -22.45
CA ILE A 418 3.42 -1.11 -23.28
C ILE A 418 3.89 -2.39 -24.00
N ILE A 419 3.44 -3.56 -23.56
CA ILE A 419 3.79 -4.85 -24.17
C ILE A 419 2.52 -5.47 -24.75
N ASP A 420 2.44 -5.52 -26.06
CA ASP A 420 1.34 -6.18 -26.76
C ASP A 420 1.55 -7.71 -26.85
N GLY A 421 0.49 -8.42 -27.29
CA GLY A 421 0.49 -9.87 -27.39
C GLY A 421 1.52 -10.42 -28.36
N ALA A 422 1.78 -9.73 -29.47
CA ALA A 422 2.73 -10.17 -30.49
C ALA A 422 4.17 -10.07 -29.95
N THR A 423 4.54 -8.93 -29.36
CA THR A 423 5.87 -8.71 -28.76
C THR A 423 6.16 -9.69 -27.64
N ALA A 424 5.17 -9.96 -26.77
CA ALA A 424 5.31 -10.95 -25.68
C ALA A 424 5.50 -12.37 -26.22
N ALA A 425 4.76 -12.75 -27.28
CA ALA A 425 4.88 -14.06 -27.91
C ALA A 425 6.23 -14.23 -28.63
N GLU A 426 6.70 -13.22 -29.35
CA GLU A 426 8.03 -13.22 -30.01
C GLU A 426 9.15 -13.37 -28.99
N PHE A 427 9.10 -12.63 -27.89
CA PHE A 427 10.05 -12.77 -26.78
C PHE A 427 10.06 -14.20 -26.22
N LEU A 428 8.90 -14.75 -25.87
CA LEU A 428 8.79 -16.13 -25.38
C LEU A 428 9.32 -17.13 -26.38
N GLN A 429 9.01 -16.94 -27.67
CA GLN A 429 9.51 -17.81 -28.74
C GLN A 429 11.05 -17.69 -28.85
N ARG A 430 11.61 -16.50 -28.68
CA ARG A 430 13.06 -16.29 -28.65
C ARG A 430 13.71 -17.01 -27.46
N VAL A 431 13.13 -16.86 -26.26
CA VAL A 431 13.62 -17.56 -25.04
C VAL A 431 13.53 -19.08 -25.27
N LYS A 432 12.42 -19.60 -25.78
CA LYS A 432 12.28 -21.01 -26.15
C LYS A 432 13.36 -21.47 -27.09
N ASN A 433 13.60 -20.75 -28.19
CA ASN A 433 14.63 -21.08 -29.16
C ASN A 433 16.03 -21.15 -28.54
N LEU A 434 16.36 -20.24 -27.64
CA LEU A 434 17.63 -20.25 -26.90
C LEU A 434 17.73 -21.47 -25.98
N LEU A 435 16.66 -21.81 -25.26
CA LEU A 435 16.63 -22.96 -24.34
C LEU A 435 16.66 -24.31 -25.09
N GLU A 436 15.96 -24.40 -26.21
CA GLU A 436 15.97 -25.61 -27.06
C GLU A 436 17.26 -25.75 -27.88
N ASN A 437 18.01 -24.63 -28.08
CA ASN A 437 19.26 -24.60 -28.86
C ASN A 437 20.33 -23.76 -28.14
N PRO A 438 20.96 -24.27 -27.07
CA PRO A 438 21.94 -23.51 -26.26
C PRO A 438 23.12 -22.94 -27.05
N ALA A 439 23.46 -23.53 -28.19
CA ALA A 439 24.54 -23.04 -29.06
C ALA A 439 24.27 -21.62 -29.63
N LEU A 440 22.99 -21.21 -29.72
CA LEU A 440 22.61 -19.85 -30.16
C LEU A 440 23.06 -18.74 -29.20
N MET A 441 23.52 -19.08 -28.00
CA MET A 441 24.15 -18.11 -27.08
C MET A 441 25.47 -17.56 -27.61
N LEU A 442 26.10 -18.24 -28.56
CA LEU A 442 27.37 -17.83 -29.16
C LEU A 442 27.19 -16.99 -30.44
N ALA A 443 25.93 -16.90 -30.92
CA ALA A 443 25.55 -16.07 -32.05
C ALA A 443 24.96 -14.73 -31.56
#